data_da5cd8796698f06dbad3fc28b1618b79
#
_entry.id   da5cd8796698f06dbad3fc28b1618b79
#
_cell.length_a   1.000
_cell.length_b   1.000
_cell.length_c   1.000
_cell.angle_alpha   90.00
_cell.angle_beta   90.00
_cell.angle_gamma   90.00
#
_symmetry.space_group_name_H-M   'P 1'
#
loop_
_entity.id
_entity.type
_entity.pdbx_description
1 polymer ?
#
loop_
_entity_poly.entity_id
_entity_poly.type
_entity_poly.pdbx_seq_one_letter_code
_entity_poly.pdbx_strand_id
1 'polypeptide(L)'
;KQYIIDFAKEVEVELKGDPMVLPNGATLYFLGTNARTAQSYHGNLYLDEYFWIPKFQELRKVASGMAIHKKWRQTYFSTPSSLTHSAYPFWSGALFNRGRNKADKVDIDLSHSNLAPGLLCADGQYRQIVTVEDAVRGGCNLFDLDQLRMEYSPDEYQNLLMCEFVDDLASVFPLSELQACMVDSWEVWTDFHALALRPFGWREVWIGYDPAKGTQNGDSAGCVVVAPPAVPGGKFRILERHQWRGMDFRAQADAIKKLTEQYNVTYIGIDSTGVGHGVYENVKAFFPAVREFVYNPNVKNALVLKAYDIISHRRLEFDAGHTDIAQSFMAIRRATTASGNRPTYEASRSEEASHADLAWATMHALFNEPLQGESANTSNIVEIF
;
A
#
# COMPACT_ATOMS: atom_id res chain seq x y z
N LYS A 1 4.83 -16.73 -10.51
CA LYS A 1 4.64 -17.95 -11.34
C LYS A 1 4.82 -17.63 -12.81
N GLN A 2 4.11 -16.64 -13.38
CA GLN A 2 4.15 -16.30 -14.81
C GLN A 2 5.57 -15.95 -15.27
N TYR A 3 6.30 -15.10 -14.54
CA TYR A 3 7.69 -14.73 -14.87
C TYR A 3 8.61 -15.96 -15.02
N ILE A 4 8.45 -16.98 -14.17
CA ILE A 4 9.25 -18.22 -14.27
C ILE A 4 8.93 -18.97 -15.58
N ILE A 5 7.67 -18.98 -15.99
CA ILE A 5 7.25 -19.58 -17.28
C ILE A 5 7.87 -18.79 -18.44
N ASP A 6 7.84 -17.47 -18.35
CA ASP A 6 8.32 -16.59 -19.43
C ASP A 6 9.86 -16.71 -19.57
N PHE A 7 10.61 -16.66 -18.47
CA PHE A 7 12.07 -16.93 -18.48
C PHE A 7 12.43 -18.33 -18.99
N ALA A 8 11.63 -19.34 -18.65
CA ALA A 8 11.86 -20.68 -19.17
C ALA A 8 11.67 -20.75 -20.70
N LYS A 9 10.68 -20.04 -21.24
CA LYS A 9 10.45 -19.95 -22.70
C LYS A 9 11.61 -19.31 -23.44
N GLU A 10 12.28 -18.29 -22.84
CA GLU A 10 13.45 -17.64 -23.42
C GLU A 10 14.61 -18.61 -23.68
N VAL A 11 14.68 -19.70 -22.90
CA VAL A 11 15.67 -20.79 -23.07
C VAL A 11 15.04 -22.07 -23.63
N GLU A 12 13.93 -21.94 -24.35
CA GLU A 12 13.21 -23.02 -25.03
C GLU A 12 12.71 -24.15 -24.09
N VAL A 13 12.49 -23.84 -22.81
CA VAL A 13 11.94 -24.76 -21.83
C VAL A 13 10.46 -24.46 -21.60
N GLU A 14 9.61 -25.43 -21.88
CA GLU A 14 8.17 -25.32 -21.61
C GLU A 14 7.85 -25.82 -20.20
N LEU A 15 7.39 -24.92 -19.32
CA LEU A 15 6.93 -25.23 -17.97
C LEU A 15 5.41 -25.13 -17.87
N LYS A 16 4.78 -26.17 -17.31
CA LYS A 16 3.32 -26.27 -17.14
C LYS A 16 2.97 -26.84 -15.77
N GLY A 17 1.75 -26.61 -15.35
CA GLY A 17 1.16 -27.23 -14.18
C GLY A 17 1.27 -26.41 -12.89
N ASP A 18 0.60 -26.91 -11.86
CA ASP A 18 0.65 -26.44 -10.50
C ASP A 18 0.44 -27.66 -9.58
N PRO A 19 1.51 -28.15 -8.93
CA PRO A 19 2.90 -27.67 -8.97
C PRO A 19 3.59 -27.83 -10.35
N MET A 20 4.68 -27.07 -10.57
CA MET A 20 5.50 -27.19 -11.77
C MET A 20 6.63 -28.20 -11.54
N VAL A 21 6.83 -29.10 -12.47
CA VAL A 21 7.96 -30.05 -12.47
C VAL A 21 9.00 -29.60 -13.48
N LEU A 22 10.23 -29.38 -13.00
CA LEU A 22 11.36 -28.98 -13.82
C LEU A 22 11.98 -30.19 -14.54
N PRO A 23 12.73 -30.03 -15.65
CA PRO A 23 13.38 -31.12 -16.38
C PRO A 23 14.31 -31.97 -15.55
N ASN A 24 14.91 -31.44 -14.48
CA ASN A 24 15.77 -32.16 -13.53
C ASN A 24 15.01 -32.92 -12.43
N GLY A 25 13.67 -32.96 -12.50
CA GLY A 25 12.81 -33.60 -11.52
C GLY A 25 12.50 -32.75 -10.28
N ALA A 26 13.05 -31.54 -10.14
CA ALA A 26 12.68 -30.63 -9.05
C ALA A 26 11.25 -30.09 -9.24
N THR A 27 10.54 -29.94 -8.13
CA THR A 27 9.15 -29.46 -8.15
C THR A 27 9.07 -28.09 -7.49
N LEU A 28 8.43 -27.14 -8.19
CA LEU A 28 8.16 -25.79 -7.69
C LEU A 28 6.71 -25.73 -7.19
N TYR A 29 6.55 -25.38 -5.94
CA TYR A 29 5.26 -25.12 -5.30
C TYR A 29 5.11 -23.62 -5.10
N PHE A 30 3.97 -23.07 -5.52
CA PHE A 30 3.58 -21.67 -5.31
C PHE A 30 2.55 -21.64 -4.19
N LEU A 31 2.95 -21.13 -3.04
CA LEU A 31 2.13 -21.17 -1.83
C LEU A 31 1.73 -19.75 -1.45
N GLY A 32 0.49 -19.58 -1.04
CA GLY A 32 0.04 -18.34 -0.40
C GLY A 32 0.67 -18.17 0.99
N THR A 33 0.52 -17.00 1.58
CA THR A 33 1.06 -16.64 2.90
C THR A 33 0.35 -17.33 4.08
N ASN A 34 -0.54 -18.28 3.80
CA ASN A 34 -1.22 -19.06 4.84
C ASN A 34 -0.27 -20.10 5.44
N ALA A 35 0.09 -19.93 6.71
CA ALA A 35 0.99 -20.80 7.44
C ALA A 35 0.55 -22.29 7.46
N ARG A 36 -0.76 -22.56 7.38
CA ARG A 36 -1.27 -23.94 7.40
C ARG A 36 -0.92 -24.73 6.14
N THR A 37 -0.88 -24.07 4.97
CA THR A 37 -0.55 -24.73 3.71
C THR A 37 0.93 -25.06 3.57
N ALA A 38 1.80 -24.32 4.25
CA ALA A 38 3.25 -24.49 4.19
C ALA A 38 3.77 -25.72 4.96
N GLN A 39 3.05 -26.26 5.93
CA GLN A 39 3.55 -27.32 6.85
C GLN A 39 3.90 -28.65 6.21
N SER A 40 3.40 -28.95 5.02
CA SER A 40 3.52 -30.28 4.40
C SER A 40 4.69 -30.42 3.42
N TYR A 41 5.44 -29.35 3.17
CA TYR A 41 6.47 -29.31 2.13
C TYR A 41 7.88 -29.31 2.72
N HIS A 42 8.85 -29.83 1.94
CA HIS A 42 10.27 -29.83 2.28
C HIS A 42 11.10 -29.44 1.08
N GLY A 43 12.02 -28.50 1.26
CA GLY A 43 12.86 -28.05 0.15
C GLY A 43 13.52 -26.69 0.43
N ASN A 44 14.09 -26.10 -0.62
CA ASN A 44 14.51 -24.72 -0.57
C ASN A 44 13.28 -23.82 -0.43
N LEU A 45 13.39 -22.82 0.44
CA LEU A 45 12.36 -21.82 0.68
C LEU A 45 12.76 -20.52 0.02
N TYR A 46 11.82 -19.94 -0.71
CA TYR A 46 11.89 -18.59 -1.24
C TYR A 46 10.68 -17.83 -0.71
N LEU A 47 10.91 -16.77 0.08
CA LEU A 47 9.86 -15.95 0.65
C LEU A 47 9.95 -14.55 0.05
N ASP A 48 8.98 -14.26 -0.82
CA ASP A 48 8.86 -13.02 -1.55
C ASP A 48 8.07 -11.99 -0.75
N GLU A 49 8.42 -10.72 -0.87
CA GLU A 49 7.79 -9.56 -0.25
C GLU A 49 7.54 -9.72 1.26
N TYR A 50 8.51 -10.30 1.97
CA TYR A 50 8.33 -10.67 3.37
C TYR A 50 8.14 -9.48 4.32
N PHE A 51 8.55 -8.27 3.94
CA PHE A 51 8.27 -7.05 4.69
C PHE A 51 6.82 -6.54 4.53
N TRP A 52 6.04 -7.16 3.64
CA TRP A 52 4.64 -6.85 3.44
C TRP A 52 3.70 -7.93 4.00
N ILE A 53 4.25 -9.02 4.56
CA ILE A 53 3.46 -10.11 5.14
C ILE A 53 3.01 -9.75 6.56
N PRO A 54 1.70 -9.61 6.83
CA PRO A 54 1.19 -9.10 8.11
C PRO A 54 1.64 -9.91 9.34
N LYS A 55 1.71 -11.24 9.24
CA LYS A 55 2.08 -12.14 10.34
C LYS A 55 3.40 -12.86 10.06
N PHE A 56 4.40 -12.11 9.64
CA PHE A 56 5.69 -12.65 9.24
C PHE A 56 6.29 -13.64 10.25
N GLN A 57 6.25 -13.33 11.56
CA GLN A 57 6.87 -14.19 12.57
C GLN A 57 6.18 -15.57 12.66
N GLU A 58 4.86 -15.64 12.48
CA GLU A 58 4.12 -16.90 12.45
C GLU A 58 4.45 -17.70 11.21
N LEU A 59 4.41 -17.05 10.04
CA LEU A 59 4.76 -17.69 8.78
C LEU A 59 6.21 -18.16 8.77
N ARG A 60 7.15 -17.34 9.26
CA ARG A 60 8.57 -17.71 9.34
C ARG A 60 8.82 -18.95 10.19
N LYS A 61 8.14 -19.11 11.34
CA LYS A 61 8.27 -20.29 12.19
C LYS A 61 7.89 -21.57 11.43
N VAL A 62 6.82 -21.53 10.69
CA VAL A 62 6.35 -22.67 9.89
C VAL A 62 7.27 -22.89 8.68
N ALA A 63 7.54 -21.85 7.93
CA ALA A 63 8.35 -21.91 6.72
C ALA A 63 9.79 -22.37 6.99
N SER A 64 10.41 -21.93 8.11
CA SER A 64 11.75 -22.39 8.49
C SER A 64 11.80 -23.89 8.75
N GLY A 65 10.70 -24.51 9.18
CA GLY A 65 10.58 -25.97 9.33
C GLY A 65 10.71 -26.74 8.01
N MET A 66 10.28 -26.13 6.89
CA MET A 66 10.37 -26.75 5.55
C MET A 66 11.82 -26.89 5.09
N ALA A 67 12.69 -25.99 5.47
CA ALA A 67 14.11 -25.94 5.10
C ALA A 67 15.05 -26.19 6.29
N ILE A 68 14.65 -27.01 7.25
CA ILE A 68 15.43 -27.30 8.48
C ILE A 68 16.70 -28.12 8.20
N HIS A 69 16.71 -28.92 7.13
CA HIS A 69 17.89 -29.66 6.73
C HIS A 69 18.98 -28.74 6.19
N LYS A 70 20.22 -28.89 6.63
CA LYS A 70 21.37 -28.08 6.20
C LYS A 70 21.64 -28.07 4.68
N LYS A 71 21.05 -29.01 3.92
CA LYS A 71 21.11 -29.04 2.44
C LYS A 71 20.15 -28.04 1.77
N TRP A 72 19.15 -27.56 2.51
CA TRP A 72 18.15 -26.63 2.00
C TRP A 72 18.51 -25.19 2.39
N ARG A 73 18.20 -24.25 1.51
CA ARG A 73 18.42 -22.82 1.71
C ARG A 73 17.10 -22.13 1.99
N GLN A 74 17.18 -21.06 2.79
CA GLN A 74 16.09 -20.13 3.01
C GLN A 74 16.52 -18.79 2.42
N THR A 75 15.75 -18.29 1.48
CA THR A 75 15.99 -16.99 0.81
C THR A 75 14.79 -16.11 1.04
N TYR A 76 15.04 -14.91 1.54
CA TYR A 76 14.04 -13.89 1.82
C TYR A 76 14.40 -12.67 1.00
N PHE A 77 13.45 -12.15 0.22
CA PHE A 77 13.66 -10.93 -0.58
C PHE A 77 12.39 -10.09 -0.58
N SER A 78 12.55 -8.78 -0.57
CA SER A 78 11.45 -7.82 -0.45
C SER A 78 11.95 -6.41 -0.69
N THR A 79 11.07 -5.54 -1.15
CA THR A 79 11.19 -4.12 -0.86
C THR A 79 10.98 -3.87 0.63
N PRO A 80 11.63 -2.87 1.25
CA PRO A 80 11.41 -2.55 2.65
C PRO A 80 10.03 -1.91 2.87
N SER A 81 9.44 -2.13 4.03
CA SER A 81 8.24 -1.42 4.45
C SER A 81 8.57 -0.43 5.58
N SER A 82 8.26 -0.73 6.82
CA SER A 82 8.43 0.15 7.95
C SER A 82 9.40 -0.43 8.98
N LEU A 83 10.05 0.45 9.74
CA LEU A 83 10.90 0.08 10.89
C LEU A 83 10.11 -0.63 11.99
N THR A 84 8.80 -0.41 12.09
CA THR A 84 7.93 -1.08 13.09
C THR A 84 7.44 -2.44 12.64
N HIS A 85 7.66 -2.82 11.38
CA HIS A 85 7.20 -4.10 10.83
C HIS A 85 7.79 -5.29 11.59
N SER A 86 6.97 -6.33 11.79
CA SER A 86 7.36 -7.55 12.55
C SER A 86 8.55 -8.31 11.96
N ALA A 87 8.91 -8.10 10.70
CA ALA A 87 10.10 -8.66 10.04
C ALA A 87 11.38 -7.85 10.30
N TYR A 88 11.29 -6.57 10.67
CA TYR A 88 12.48 -5.74 10.88
C TYR A 88 13.46 -6.29 11.92
N PRO A 89 13.01 -6.84 13.10
CA PRO A 89 13.92 -7.50 14.03
C PRO A 89 14.66 -8.72 13.46
N PHE A 90 14.10 -9.40 12.44
CA PHE A 90 14.78 -10.48 11.73
C PHE A 90 15.86 -9.94 10.80
N TRP A 91 15.55 -8.89 10.03
CA TRP A 91 16.51 -8.22 9.16
C TRP A 91 17.64 -7.53 9.93
N SER A 92 17.32 -6.81 11.01
CA SER A 92 18.32 -6.04 11.78
C SER A 92 19.21 -6.88 12.69
N GLY A 93 18.97 -8.19 12.83
CA GLY A 93 19.66 -9.04 13.81
C GLY A 93 19.13 -8.91 15.24
N ALA A 94 18.16 -8.03 15.51
CA ALA A 94 17.56 -7.87 16.84
C ALA A 94 16.88 -9.16 17.31
N LEU A 95 16.32 -9.95 16.39
CA LEU A 95 15.73 -11.25 16.71
C LEU A 95 16.81 -12.26 17.16
N PHE A 96 17.99 -12.25 16.55
CA PHE A 96 19.14 -13.07 16.96
C PHE A 96 19.60 -12.67 18.36
N ASN A 97 19.62 -11.39 18.66
CA ASN A 97 20.06 -10.85 19.94
C ASN A 97 19.07 -11.09 21.10
N ARG A 98 17.85 -11.51 20.79
CA ARG A 98 16.81 -11.73 21.82
C ARG A 98 17.20 -12.85 22.76
N GLY A 99 17.27 -12.53 24.07
CA GLY A 99 17.61 -13.49 25.12
C GLY A 99 19.11 -13.80 25.25
N ARG A 100 19.99 -13.15 24.47
CA ARG A 100 21.44 -13.29 24.58
C ARG A 100 22.04 -12.32 25.59
N ASN A 101 23.13 -12.73 26.24
CA ASN A 101 23.91 -11.84 27.12
C ASN A 101 24.53 -10.71 26.31
N LYS A 102 24.87 -9.59 26.96
CA LYS A 102 25.43 -8.41 26.29
C LYS A 102 26.70 -8.74 25.48
N ALA A 103 27.54 -9.64 25.98
CA ALA A 103 28.79 -10.05 25.30
C ALA A 103 28.56 -10.90 24.04
N ASP A 104 27.39 -11.56 23.91
CA ASP A 104 27.04 -12.47 22.82
C ASP A 104 26.15 -11.79 21.76
N LYS A 105 25.80 -10.53 21.97
CA LYS A 105 25.02 -9.76 21.02
C LYS A 105 25.90 -9.27 19.88
N VAL A 106 25.34 -9.28 18.70
CA VAL A 106 25.97 -8.76 17.48
C VAL A 106 25.36 -7.42 17.11
N ASP A 107 26.18 -6.53 16.59
CA ASP A 107 25.76 -5.31 15.92
C ASP A 107 26.01 -5.47 14.43
N ILE A 108 25.03 -5.14 13.62
CA ILE A 108 25.06 -5.32 12.17
C ILE A 108 24.86 -3.95 11.54
N ASP A 109 25.86 -3.48 10.81
CA ASP A 109 25.74 -2.28 10.00
C ASP A 109 24.84 -2.58 8.78
N LEU A 110 23.64 -2.01 8.80
CA LEU A 110 22.61 -2.18 7.77
C LEU A 110 22.69 -1.09 6.67
N SER A 111 23.71 -0.25 6.67
CA SER A 111 23.87 0.77 5.64
C SER A 111 24.01 0.15 4.26
N HIS A 112 23.46 0.81 3.23
CA HIS A 112 23.59 0.38 1.85
C HIS A 112 25.06 0.18 1.46
N SER A 113 25.95 1.13 1.85
CA SER A 113 27.39 1.03 1.54
C SER A 113 28.05 -0.25 2.06
N ASN A 114 27.58 -0.76 3.21
CA ASN A 114 28.09 -2.01 3.79
C ASN A 114 27.45 -3.25 3.13
N LEU A 115 26.18 -3.20 2.79
CA LEU A 115 25.43 -4.38 2.32
C LEU A 115 25.32 -4.48 0.79
N ALA A 116 25.63 -3.45 0.01
CA ALA A 116 25.56 -3.52 -1.45
C ALA A 116 26.40 -4.66 -2.07
N PRO A 117 27.64 -4.95 -1.61
CA PRO A 117 28.43 -6.06 -2.17
C PRO A 117 27.94 -7.44 -1.74
N GLY A 118 27.00 -7.50 -0.78
CA GLY A 118 26.56 -8.75 -0.15
C GLY A 118 27.56 -9.22 0.93
N LEU A 119 27.06 -9.45 2.13
CA LEU A 119 27.87 -9.76 3.31
C LEU A 119 27.27 -10.91 4.13
N LEU A 120 28.09 -11.87 4.52
CA LEU A 120 27.75 -12.81 5.58
C LEU A 120 27.94 -12.12 6.94
N CYS A 121 26.81 -11.79 7.57
CA CYS A 121 26.79 -11.04 8.81
C CYS A 121 27.09 -11.90 10.04
N ALA A 122 27.40 -11.27 11.17
CA ALA A 122 27.81 -11.93 12.41
C ALA A 122 26.73 -12.85 13.03
N ASP A 123 25.46 -12.68 12.65
CA ASP A 123 24.37 -13.58 13.02
C ASP A 123 24.22 -14.80 12.10
N GLY A 124 25.15 -14.98 11.15
CA GLY A 124 25.17 -16.09 10.21
C GLY A 124 24.23 -15.95 9.01
N GLN A 125 23.58 -14.79 8.84
CA GLN A 125 22.75 -14.51 7.68
C GLN A 125 23.53 -13.71 6.63
N TYR A 126 23.41 -14.14 5.37
CA TYR A 126 23.87 -13.35 4.24
C TYR A 126 22.83 -12.25 3.96
N ARG A 127 23.29 -11.00 3.86
CA ARG A 127 22.46 -9.85 3.53
C ARG A 127 23.01 -9.11 2.33
N GLN A 128 22.13 -8.60 1.52
CA GLN A 128 22.47 -7.73 0.40
C GLN A 128 21.34 -6.70 0.20
N ILE A 129 21.73 -5.47 -0.13
CA ILE A 129 20.83 -4.41 -0.60
C ILE A 129 21.21 -4.11 -2.04
N VAL A 130 20.23 -4.17 -2.95
CA VAL A 130 20.40 -3.84 -4.37
C VAL A 130 19.37 -2.78 -4.71
N THR A 131 19.82 -1.56 -4.93
CA THR A 131 18.97 -0.43 -5.36
C THR A 131 18.80 -0.44 -6.88
N VAL A 132 17.83 0.34 -7.39
CA VAL A 132 17.69 0.55 -8.83
C VAL A 132 18.97 1.17 -9.43
N GLU A 133 19.64 2.05 -8.68
CA GLU A 133 20.91 2.67 -9.13
C GLU A 133 22.06 1.65 -9.18
N ASP A 134 22.09 0.68 -8.25
CA ASP A 134 23.06 -0.43 -8.33
C ASP A 134 22.79 -1.32 -9.54
N ALA A 135 21.52 -1.61 -9.84
CA ALA A 135 21.15 -2.41 -11.00
C ALA A 135 21.61 -1.72 -12.30
N VAL A 136 21.34 -0.44 -12.47
CA VAL A 136 21.80 0.34 -13.65
C VAL A 136 23.32 0.40 -13.72
N ARG A 137 24.00 0.66 -12.58
CA ARG A 137 25.46 0.65 -12.50
C ARG A 137 26.04 -0.72 -12.84
N GLY A 138 25.34 -1.80 -12.49
CA GLY A 138 25.67 -3.18 -12.82
C GLY A 138 25.42 -3.59 -14.26
N GLY A 139 24.89 -2.67 -15.11
CA GLY A 139 24.65 -2.91 -16.54
C GLY A 139 23.20 -3.22 -16.90
N CYS A 140 22.26 -3.13 -15.96
CA CYS A 140 20.83 -3.23 -16.28
C CYS A 140 20.39 -1.99 -17.08
N ASN A 141 19.84 -2.21 -18.26
CA ASN A 141 19.38 -1.17 -19.18
C ASN A 141 17.84 -1.11 -19.30
N LEU A 142 17.14 -1.73 -18.35
CA LEU A 142 15.68 -1.78 -18.34
C LEU A 142 15.05 -0.53 -17.70
N PHE A 143 15.82 0.27 -16.97
CA PHE A 143 15.33 1.39 -16.20
C PHE A 143 15.89 2.71 -16.70
N ASP A 144 15.03 3.69 -16.87
CA ASP A 144 15.39 5.11 -17.03
C ASP A 144 15.24 5.79 -15.66
N LEU A 145 16.37 6.11 -15.02
CA LEU A 145 16.39 6.69 -13.67
C LEU A 145 15.74 8.07 -13.63
N ASP A 146 15.86 8.86 -14.68
CA ASP A 146 15.27 10.20 -14.73
C ASP A 146 13.75 10.10 -14.88
N GLN A 147 13.27 9.15 -15.70
CA GLN A 147 11.85 8.85 -15.79
C GLN A 147 11.30 8.34 -14.45
N LEU A 148 11.98 7.40 -13.80
CA LEU A 148 11.56 6.87 -12.49
C LEU A 148 11.49 7.97 -11.42
N ARG A 149 12.44 8.92 -11.39
CA ARG A 149 12.39 10.06 -10.47
C ARG A 149 11.22 11.01 -10.75
N MET A 150 10.72 11.05 -11.99
CA MET A 150 9.52 11.81 -12.34
C MET A 150 8.23 11.04 -12.04
N GLU A 151 8.26 9.70 -12.11
CA GLU A 151 7.08 8.84 -11.89
C GLU A 151 6.81 8.58 -10.41
N TYR A 152 7.87 8.36 -9.64
CA TYR A 152 7.78 8.11 -8.20
C TYR A 152 8.00 9.40 -7.44
N SER A 153 7.34 9.48 -6.31
CA SER A 153 7.63 10.51 -5.35
C SER A 153 9.00 10.29 -4.68
N PRO A 154 9.65 11.30 -4.11
CA PRO A 154 10.92 11.13 -3.41
C PRO A 154 10.87 10.02 -2.34
N ASP A 155 9.83 9.99 -1.49
CA ASP A 155 9.71 8.97 -0.44
C ASP A 155 9.45 7.57 -1.01
N GLU A 156 8.60 7.45 -2.06
CA GLU A 156 8.41 6.18 -2.77
C GLU A 156 9.71 5.74 -3.47
N TYR A 157 10.41 6.68 -4.11
CA TYR A 157 11.69 6.40 -4.75
C TYR A 157 12.70 5.89 -3.73
N GLN A 158 12.84 6.56 -2.58
CA GLN A 158 13.72 6.12 -1.50
C GLN A 158 13.28 4.75 -0.93
N ASN A 159 12.00 4.56 -0.68
CA ASN A 159 11.53 3.30 -0.11
C ASN A 159 11.60 2.15 -1.11
N LEU A 160 10.93 2.26 -2.28
CA LEU A 160 10.76 1.15 -3.21
C LEU A 160 11.99 0.88 -4.07
N LEU A 161 12.70 1.95 -4.48
CA LEU A 161 13.79 1.85 -5.46
C LEU A 161 15.17 1.98 -4.83
N MET A 162 15.30 2.76 -3.73
CA MET A 162 16.56 2.90 -2.99
C MET A 162 16.61 2.01 -1.74
N CYS A 163 15.57 1.24 -1.48
CA CYS A 163 15.48 0.26 -0.39
C CYS A 163 15.62 0.85 1.02
N GLU A 164 15.09 2.04 1.25
CA GLU A 164 15.05 2.68 2.57
C GLU A 164 13.77 2.33 3.32
N PHE A 165 13.89 2.07 4.63
CA PHE A 165 12.73 1.79 5.49
C PHE A 165 11.98 3.06 5.84
N VAL A 166 10.65 3.01 5.83
CA VAL A 166 9.81 4.11 6.31
C VAL A 166 9.80 4.15 7.83
N ASP A 167 10.08 5.32 8.42
CA ASP A 167 9.88 5.56 9.85
C ASP A 167 8.42 5.97 10.12
N ASP A 168 7.61 5.01 10.54
CA ASP A 168 6.19 5.21 10.83
C ASP A 168 5.87 5.42 12.32
N LEU A 169 6.89 5.58 13.17
CA LEU A 169 6.69 5.81 14.61
C LEU A 169 5.88 7.08 14.92
N ALA A 170 5.94 8.08 14.03
CA ALA A 170 5.18 9.31 14.14
C ALA A 170 3.86 9.31 13.33
N SER A 171 3.57 8.23 12.59
CA SER A 171 2.34 8.12 11.82
C SER A 171 1.10 7.98 12.71
N VAL A 172 -0.02 8.56 12.25
CA VAL A 172 -1.33 8.33 12.86
C VAL A 172 -1.83 6.92 12.59
N PHE A 173 -1.42 6.33 11.46
CA PHE A 173 -1.84 5.01 11.00
C PHE A 173 -0.63 4.06 10.97
N PRO A 174 -0.37 3.33 12.06
CA PRO A 174 0.75 2.38 12.10
C PRO A 174 0.59 1.28 11.06
N LEU A 175 1.70 0.85 10.45
CA LEU A 175 1.66 -0.21 9.45
C LEU A 175 0.98 -1.49 9.95
N SER A 176 1.14 -1.83 11.23
CA SER A 176 0.52 -3.03 11.82
C SER A 176 -1.02 -3.02 11.76
N GLU A 177 -1.64 -1.85 11.88
CA GLU A 177 -3.10 -1.71 11.74
C GLU A 177 -3.51 -1.75 10.27
N LEU A 178 -2.76 -1.11 9.39
CA LEU A 178 -3.00 -1.14 7.95
C LEU A 178 -2.85 -2.55 7.38
N GLN A 179 -1.85 -3.31 7.83
CA GLN A 179 -1.68 -4.71 7.45
C GLN A 179 -2.84 -5.61 7.90
N ALA A 180 -3.49 -5.29 9.00
CA ALA A 180 -4.69 -6.01 9.42
C ALA A 180 -5.91 -5.74 8.51
N CYS A 181 -5.82 -4.71 7.66
CA CYS A 181 -6.80 -4.34 6.64
C CYS A 181 -6.48 -4.93 5.25
N MET A 182 -5.28 -5.49 5.06
CA MET A 182 -4.85 -6.08 3.80
C MET A 182 -5.44 -7.48 3.62
N VAL A 183 -5.98 -7.74 2.44
CA VAL A 183 -6.55 -9.04 2.06
C VAL A 183 -6.05 -9.45 0.67
N ASP A 184 -6.06 -10.75 0.38
CA ASP A 184 -5.97 -11.22 -1.01
C ASP A 184 -7.37 -11.05 -1.64
N SER A 185 -7.54 -9.97 -2.40
CA SER A 185 -8.84 -9.63 -2.99
C SER A 185 -9.35 -10.69 -3.97
N TRP A 186 -8.44 -11.41 -4.64
CA TRP A 186 -8.79 -12.48 -5.57
C TRP A 186 -9.32 -13.74 -4.88
N GLU A 187 -8.90 -13.99 -3.65
CA GLU A 187 -9.39 -15.11 -2.84
C GLU A 187 -10.64 -14.74 -2.03
N VAL A 188 -10.66 -13.52 -1.46
CA VAL A 188 -11.67 -13.13 -0.46
C VAL A 188 -12.90 -12.46 -1.10
N TRP A 189 -12.73 -11.66 -2.17
CA TRP A 189 -13.82 -10.90 -2.77
C TRP A 189 -14.45 -11.65 -3.96
N THR A 190 -15.20 -12.69 -3.69
CA THR A 190 -15.85 -13.52 -4.72
C THR A 190 -16.90 -12.78 -5.56
N ASP A 191 -17.29 -11.60 -5.14
CA ASP A 191 -18.31 -10.74 -5.72
C ASP A 191 -17.75 -9.52 -6.47
N PHE A 192 -16.43 -9.39 -6.57
CA PHE A 192 -15.72 -8.35 -7.32
C PHE A 192 -14.93 -8.98 -8.47
N HIS A 193 -15.15 -8.49 -9.68
CA HIS A 193 -14.53 -9.02 -10.91
C HIS A 193 -13.82 -7.89 -11.66
N ALA A 194 -12.61 -7.57 -11.27
CA ALA A 194 -11.84 -6.40 -11.74
C ALA A 194 -11.78 -6.22 -13.27
N LEU A 195 -11.83 -7.31 -14.04
CA LEU A 195 -11.76 -7.28 -15.51
C LEU A 195 -13.13 -7.25 -16.21
N ALA A 196 -14.24 -7.21 -15.47
CA ALA A 196 -15.57 -7.14 -16.04
C ALA A 196 -15.93 -5.69 -16.45
N LEU A 197 -16.83 -5.52 -17.43
CA LEU A 197 -17.36 -4.21 -17.82
C LEU A 197 -18.03 -3.47 -16.64
N ARG A 198 -18.59 -4.21 -15.69
CA ARG A 198 -19.11 -3.73 -14.41
C ARG A 198 -18.53 -4.57 -13.29
N PRO A 199 -17.36 -4.19 -12.77
CA PRO A 199 -16.59 -5.02 -11.83
C PRO A 199 -17.35 -5.38 -10.55
N PHE A 200 -18.27 -4.53 -10.12
CA PHE A 200 -19.07 -4.70 -8.91
C PHE A 200 -20.57 -4.84 -9.17
N GLY A 201 -20.97 -5.08 -10.43
CA GLY A 201 -22.35 -5.15 -10.85
C GLY A 201 -23.10 -3.83 -10.63
N TRP A 202 -24.30 -3.90 -10.04
CA TRP A 202 -25.14 -2.73 -9.74
C TRP A 202 -25.10 -2.30 -8.27
N ARG A 203 -24.21 -2.87 -7.47
CA ARG A 203 -24.03 -2.47 -6.08
C ARG A 203 -23.40 -1.10 -6.02
N GLU A 204 -23.82 -0.35 -5.00
CA GLU A 204 -23.32 1.00 -4.81
C GLU A 204 -21.82 1.03 -4.50
N VAL A 205 -21.18 2.06 -5.00
CA VAL A 205 -19.82 2.44 -4.63
C VAL A 205 -19.74 3.94 -4.38
N TRP A 206 -18.75 4.33 -3.62
CA TRP A 206 -18.41 5.72 -3.31
C TRP A 206 -17.06 6.06 -3.91
N ILE A 207 -16.91 7.26 -4.41
CA ILE A 207 -15.62 7.77 -4.90
C ILE A 207 -15.13 8.84 -3.93
N GLY A 208 -13.87 8.72 -3.54
CA GLY A 208 -13.13 9.78 -2.90
C GLY A 208 -12.05 10.30 -3.83
N TYR A 209 -11.84 11.61 -3.82
CA TYR A 209 -10.91 12.25 -4.73
C TYR A 209 -10.14 13.38 -4.08
N ASP A 210 -8.82 13.35 -4.23
CA ASP A 210 -7.88 14.39 -3.81
C ASP A 210 -7.19 14.98 -5.06
N PRO A 211 -7.54 16.22 -5.48
CA PRO A 211 -7.06 16.81 -6.72
C PRO A 211 -5.62 17.28 -6.65
N ALA A 212 -4.91 17.26 -7.79
CA ALA A 212 -3.61 17.88 -7.94
C ALA A 212 -3.56 18.92 -9.07
N LYS A 213 -2.54 19.80 -9.01
CA LYS A 213 -2.21 20.68 -10.13
C LYS A 213 -1.72 19.84 -11.30
N GLY A 214 -2.29 19.99 -12.48
CA GLY A 214 -1.93 19.25 -13.69
C GLY A 214 -0.54 19.56 -14.26
N THR A 215 0.48 19.67 -13.43
CA THR A 215 1.88 19.86 -13.85
C THR A 215 2.59 18.52 -13.92
N GLN A 216 3.40 18.31 -14.97
CA GLN A 216 4.11 17.02 -15.16
C GLN A 216 5.05 16.64 -14.01
N ASN A 217 5.59 17.64 -13.31
CA ASN A 217 6.51 17.47 -12.16
C ASN A 217 5.84 17.79 -10.83
N GLY A 218 4.51 17.77 -10.75
CA GLY A 218 3.75 18.11 -9.55
C GLY A 218 3.19 16.89 -8.82
N ASP A 219 2.44 17.16 -7.75
CA ASP A 219 1.71 16.17 -6.98
C ASP A 219 0.77 15.34 -7.85
N SER A 220 0.56 14.08 -7.49
CA SER A 220 -0.45 13.23 -8.10
C SER A 220 -1.84 13.54 -7.55
N ALA A 221 -2.86 13.38 -8.38
CA ALA A 221 -4.23 13.34 -7.91
C ALA A 221 -4.60 11.92 -7.50
N GLY A 222 -5.11 11.75 -6.28
CA GLY A 222 -5.56 10.46 -5.76
C GLY A 222 -7.05 10.22 -6.01
N CYS A 223 -7.42 9.05 -6.51
CA CYS A 223 -8.81 8.62 -6.66
C CYS A 223 -8.99 7.19 -6.16
N VAL A 224 -10.03 6.96 -5.36
CA VAL A 224 -10.38 5.62 -4.90
C VAL A 224 -11.85 5.32 -5.14
N VAL A 225 -12.13 4.06 -5.49
CA VAL A 225 -13.48 3.50 -5.58
C VAL A 225 -13.69 2.59 -4.38
N VAL A 226 -14.63 2.93 -3.51
CA VAL A 226 -14.88 2.23 -2.26
C VAL A 226 -16.26 1.60 -2.27
N ALA A 227 -16.35 0.30 -2.00
CA ALA A 227 -17.62 -0.35 -1.70
C ALA A 227 -17.98 -0.11 -0.23
N PRO A 228 -19.15 0.49 0.08
CA PRO A 228 -19.62 0.62 1.45
C PRO A 228 -20.00 -0.75 2.03
N PRO A 229 -20.06 -0.85 3.37
CA PRO A 229 -20.50 -2.08 4.01
C PRO A 229 -21.95 -2.44 3.66
N ALA A 230 -22.20 -3.71 3.39
CA ALA A 230 -23.55 -4.20 3.08
C ALA A 230 -24.50 -4.14 4.29
N VAL A 231 -23.95 -4.07 5.50
CA VAL A 231 -24.69 -3.95 6.77
C VAL A 231 -24.01 -2.90 7.67
N PRO A 232 -24.75 -2.20 8.51
CA PRO A 232 -24.17 -1.25 9.45
C PRO A 232 -23.05 -1.88 10.28
N GLY A 233 -21.91 -1.18 10.39
CA GLY A 233 -20.73 -1.67 11.10
C GLY A 233 -19.90 -2.71 10.33
N GLY A 234 -20.29 -3.08 9.12
CA GLY A 234 -19.54 -3.98 8.25
C GLY A 234 -18.27 -3.33 7.67
N LYS A 235 -17.64 -4.02 6.75
CA LYS A 235 -16.36 -3.62 6.16
C LYS A 235 -16.52 -2.80 4.89
N PHE A 236 -15.74 -1.75 4.77
CA PHE A 236 -15.46 -1.04 3.53
C PHE A 236 -14.43 -1.80 2.72
N ARG A 237 -14.50 -1.74 1.39
CA ARG A 237 -13.51 -2.33 0.50
C ARG A 237 -13.03 -1.31 -0.52
N ILE A 238 -11.74 -1.04 -0.60
CA ILE A 238 -11.17 -0.23 -1.69
C ILE A 238 -11.04 -1.13 -2.90
N LEU A 239 -11.96 -1.01 -3.84
CA LEU A 239 -12.03 -1.85 -5.05
C LEU A 239 -11.01 -1.44 -6.08
N GLU A 240 -10.83 -0.12 -6.28
CA GLU A 240 -9.86 0.45 -7.21
C GLU A 240 -9.20 1.69 -6.61
N ARG A 241 -7.98 1.95 -7.03
CA ARG A 241 -7.22 3.15 -6.75
C ARG A 241 -6.52 3.65 -8.00
N HIS A 242 -6.43 4.96 -8.14
CA HIS A 242 -5.75 5.61 -9.26
C HIS A 242 -4.94 6.79 -8.73
N GLN A 243 -3.76 6.97 -9.31
CA GLN A 243 -2.93 8.15 -9.13
C GLN A 243 -2.68 8.76 -10.49
N TRP A 244 -3.13 9.99 -10.70
CA TRP A 244 -3.04 10.67 -11.98
C TRP A 244 -2.09 11.85 -11.90
N ARG A 245 -1.12 11.90 -12.81
CA ARG A 245 -0.17 13.01 -12.94
C ARG A 245 -0.33 13.71 -14.27
N GLY A 246 0.00 15.00 -14.31
CA GLY A 246 -0.01 15.78 -15.54
C GLY A 246 -1.39 15.98 -16.19
N MET A 247 -2.48 15.58 -15.56
CA MET A 247 -3.84 15.77 -16.06
C MET A 247 -4.35 17.17 -15.69
N ASP A 248 -4.89 17.90 -16.65
CA ASP A 248 -5.64 19.11 -16.37
C ASP A 248 -6.97 18.82 -15.63
N PHE A 249 -7.62 19.83 -15.08
CA PHE A 249 -8.83 19.66 -14.27
C PHE A 249 -9.99 19.03 -15.01
N ARG A 250 -10.09 19.23 -16.33
CA ARG A 250 -11.11 18.62 -17.16
C ARG A 250 -10.83 17.14 -17.39
N ALA A 251 -9.58 16.80 -17.71
CA ALA A 251 -9.17 15.39 -17.87
C ALA A 251 -9.35 14.59 -16.57
N GLN A 252 -9.06 15.19 -15.40
CA GLN A 252 -9.34 14.60 -14.09
C GLN A 252 -10.84 14.32 -13.91
N ALA A 253 -11.70 15.29 -14.20
CA ALA A 253 -13.16 15.13 -14.10
C ALA A 253 -13.69 14.09 -15.11
N ASP A 254 -13.17 14.07 -16.33
CA ASP A 254 -13.55 13.08 -17.35
C ASP A 254 -13.13 11.65 -16.94
N ALA A 255 -11.99 11.49 -16.26
CA ALA A 255 -11.57 10.22 -15.68
C ALA A 255 -12.53 9.74 -14.58
N ILE A 256 -12.95 10.63 -13.67
CA ILE A 256 -13.98 10.33 -12.65
C ILE A 256 -15.30 9.96 -13.35
N LYS A 257 -15.69 10.68 -14.40
CA LYS A 257 -16.92 10.37 -15.16
C LYS A 257 -16.91 8.97 -15.72
N LYS A 258 -15.80 8.49 -16.28
CA LYS A 258 -15.66 7.11 -16.76
C LYS A 258 -15.91 6.08 -15.65
N LEU A 259 -15.46 6.35 -14.43
CA LEU A 259 -15.76 5.49 -13.28
C LEU A 259 -17.26 5.45 -12.97
N THR A 260 -18.00 6.56 -13.16
CA THR A 260 -19.48 6.56 -12.98
C THR A 260 -20.21 5.76 -14.06
N GLU A 261 -19.60 5.55 -15.22
CA GLU A 261 -20.15 4.68 -16.28
C GLU A 261 -19.88 3.19 -15.98
N GLN A 262 -18.78 2.90 -15.31
CA GLN A 262 -18.32 1.54 -14.98
C GLN A 262 -18.95 1.02 -13.69
N TYR A 263 -19.18 1.89 -12.71
CA TYR A 263 -19.72 1.58 -11.39
C TYR A 263 -21.05 2.28 -11.14
N ASN A 264 -21.86 1.73 -10.22
CA ASN A 264 -23.02 2.42 -9.67
C ASN A 264 -22.59 3.37 -8.56
N VAL A 265 -22.10 4.55 -8.95
CA VAL A 265 -21.60 5.57 -8.01
C VAL A 265 -22.77 6.32 -7.40
N THR A 266 -22.91 6.25 -6.08
CA THR A 266 -23.96 6.95 -5.31
C THR A 266 -23.43 8.15 -4.52
N TYR A 267 -22.12 8.25 -4.37
CA TYR A 267 -21.46 9.34 -3.65
C TYR A 267 -20.10 9.65 -4.26
N ILE A 268 -19.79 10.94 -4.35
CA ILE A 268 -18.44 11.44 -4.69
C ILE A 268 -18.08 12.52 -3.66
N GLY A 269 -16.91 12.36 -3.01
CA GLY A 269 -16.33 13.37 -2.12
C GLY A 269 -15.04 13.92 -2.70
N ILE A 270 -14.91 15.26 -2.77
CA ILE A 270 -13.78 15.96 -3.41
C ILE A 270 -13.24 17.06 -2.51
N ASP A 271 -11.91 17.14 -2.34
CA ASP A 271 -11.28 18.34 -1.83
C ASP A 271 -11.36 19.46 -2.88
N SER A 272 -12.00 20.56 -2.52
CA SER A 272 -12.10 21.75 -3.36
C SER A 272 -11.18 22.89 -2.92
N THR A 273 -10.28 22.63 -1.97
CA THR A 273 -9.35 23.64 -1.46
C THR A 273 -8.41 24.12 -2.57
N GLY A 274 -8.40 25.39 -2.82
CA GLY A 274 -7.50 26.01 -3.81
C GLY A 274 -7.71 25.46 -5.24
N VAL A 275 -6.79 24.63 -5.71
CA VAL A 275 -6.82 24.08 -7.08
C VAL A 275 -7.93 23.06 -7.29
N GLY A 276 -8.40 22.40 -6.25
CA GLY A 276 -9.46 21.40 -6.31
C GLY A 276 -10.81 21.94 -6.76
N HIS A 277 -11.06 23.24 -6.56
CA HIS A 277 -12.30 23.87 -6.98
C HIS A 277 -12.60 23.71 -8.47
N GLY A 278 -11.58 23.75 -9.32
CA GLY A 278 -11.75 23.54 -10.77
C GLY A 278 -12.21 22.14 -11.15
N VAL A 279 -11.73 21.10 -10.46
CA VAL A 279 -12.21 19.72 -10.66
C VAL A 279 -13.61 19.55 -10.10
N TYR A 280 -13.86 20.08 -8.90
CA TYR A 280 -15.16 20.04 -8.24
C TYR A 280 -16.27 20.59 -9.14
N GLU A 281 -16.10 21.77 -9.72
CA GLU A 281 -17.09 22.37 -10.63
C GLU A 281 -17.35 21.51 -11.87
N ASN A 282 -16.30 20.92 -12.46
CA ASN A 282 -16.44 20.00 -13.59
C ASN A 282 -17.19 18.72 -13.21
N VAL A 283 -16.92 18.13 -12.05
CA VAL A 283 -17.61 16.94 -11.57
C VAL A 283 -19.06 17.26 -11.23
N LYS A 284 -19.34 18.39 -10.60
CA LYS A 284 -20.69 18.84 -10.25
C LYS A 284 -21.60 18.97 -11.47
N ALA A 285 -21.04 19.27 -12.63
CA ALA A 285 -21.81 19.39 -13.87
C ALA A 285 -22.48 18.05 -14.28
N PHE A 286 -21.88 16.89 -14.02
CA PHE A 286 -22.46 15.59 -14.32
C PHE A 286 -22.90 14.79 -13.07
N PHE A 287 -22.40 15.15 -11.89
CA PHE A 287 -22.81 14.57 -10.61
C PHE A 287 -23.15 15.67 -9.60
N PRO A 288 -24.35 16.26 -9.68
CA PRO A 288 -24.72 17.42 -8.85
C PRO A 288 -24.69 17.19 -7.35
N ALA A 289 -24.79 15.93 -6.88
CA ALA A 289 -24.75 15.53 -5.49
C ALA A 289 -23.31 15.35 -4.95
N VAL A 290 -22.27 15.81 -5.68
CA VAL A 290 -20.89 15.75 -5.23
C VAL A 290 -20.71 16.53 -3.93
N ARG A 291 -20.07 15.87 -2.94
CA ARG A 291 -19.77 16.51 -1.65
C ARG A 291 -18.45 17.25 -1.73
N GLU A 292 -18.50 18.51 -1.36
CA GLU A 292 -17.36 19.38 -1.27
C GLU A 292 -16.69 19.29 0.09
N PHE A 293 -15.35 19.20 0.12
CA PHE A 293 -14.53 19.38 1.31
C PHE A 293 -13.62 20.58 1.14
N VAL A 294 -13.82 21.60 2.00
CA VAL A 294 -12.91 22.73 2.10
C VAL A 294 -12.03 22.54 3.31
N TYR A 295 -10.75 22.31 3.11
CA TYR A 295 -9.84 21.95 4.19
C TYR A 295 -9.62 23.11 5.17
N ASN A 296 -9.88 22.78 6.40
CA ASN A 296 -9.48 23.52 7.60
C ASN A 296 -9.09 22.50 8.68
N PRO A 297 -8.50 22.89 9.82
CA PRO A 297 -8.10 21.97 10.86
C PRO A 297 -9.24 21.07 11.37
N ASN A 298 -10.46 21.56 11.46
CA ASN A 298 -11.60 20.78 11.95
C ASN A 298 -12.01 19.70 10.93
N VAL A 299 -12.06 20.06 9.62
CA VAL A 299 -12.38 19.10 8.55
C VAL A 299 -11.31 18.02 8.49
N LYS A 300 -10.02 18.38 8.48
CA LYS A 300 -8.92 17.39 8.50
C LYS A 300 -8.99 16.48 9.72
N ASN A 301 -9.25 17.02 10.91
CA ASN A 301 -9.39 16.22 12.12
C ASN A 301 -10.56 15.24 12.02
N ALA A 302 -11.72 15.69 11.51
CA ALA A 302 -12.89 14.82 11.37
C ALA A 302 -12.64 13.67 10.37
N LEU A 303 -11.99 13.96 9.23
CA LEU A 303 -11.61 12.96 8.22
C LEU A 303 -10.66 11.92 8.80
N VAL A 304 -9.58 12.37 9.46
CA VAL A 304 -8.57 11.47 10.04
C VAL A 304 -9.14 10.63 11.18
N LEU A 305 -9.92 11.23 12.08
CA LEU A 305 -10.53 10.50 13.20
C LEU A 305 -11.52 9.44 12.70
N LYS A 306 -12.31 9.74 11.64
CA LYS A 306 -13.22 8.78 11.02
C LYS A 306 -12.45 7.60 10.42
N ALA A 307 -11.39 7.87 9.67
CA ALA A 307 -10.56 6.82 9.08
C ALA A 307 -9.85 6.00 10.17
N TYR A 308 -9.34 6.67 11.21
CA TYR A 308 -8.72 5.98 12.35
C TYR A 308 -9.68 5.02 13.05
N ASP A 309 -10.92 5.45 13.31
CA ASP A 309 -11.95 4.58 13.85
C ASP A 309 -12.20 3.35 12.99
N ILE A 310 -12.36 3.53 11.68
CA ILE A 310 -12.62 2.45 10.73
C ILE A 310 -11.42 1.48 10.65
N ILE A 311 -10.19 1.98 10.59
CA ILE A 311 -8.98 1.17 10.45
C ILE A 311 -8.68 0.41 11.75
N SER A 312 -8.72 1.08 12.92
CA SER A 312 -8.45 0.48 14.22
C SER A 312 -9.45 -0.65 14.57
N HIS A 313 -10.70 -0.53 14.10
CA HIS A 313 -11.70 -1.59 14.21
C HIS A 313 -11.67 -2.60 13.06
N ARG A 314 -10.66 -2.55 12.16
CA ARG A 314 -10.48 -3.48 11.02
C ARG A 314 -11.68 -3.52 10.08
N ARG A 315 -12.31 -2.37 9.90
CA ARG A 315 -13.47 -2.20 9.03
C ARG A 315 -13.12 -1.74 7.63
N LEU A 316 -11.84 -1.51 7.32
CA LEU A 316 -11.34 -1.27 5.98
C LEU A 316 -10.72 -2.57 5.44
N GLU A 317 -10.94 -2.87 4.16
CA GLU A 317 -10.20 -3.89 3.42
C GLU A 317 -9.67 -3.28 2.12
N PHE A 318 -8.44 -3.65 1.77
CA PHE A 318 -7.85 -3.36 0.47
C PHE A 318 -6.89 -4.49 0.07
N ASP A 319 -6.64 -4.63 -1.23
CA ASP A 319 -5.77 -5.68 -1.74
C ASP A 319 -4.35 -5.55 -1.20
N ALA A 320 -3.74 -6.65 -0.78
CA ALA A 320 -2.39 -6.68 -0.22
C ALA A 320 -1.32 -6.22 -1.22
N GLY A 321 -1.58 -6.30 -2.53
CA GLY A 321 -0.73 -5.73 -3.57
C GLY A 321 -0.83 -4.21 -3.70
N HIS A 322 -1.79 -3.56 -3.05
CA HIS A 322 -1.96 -2.11 -3.04
C HIS A 322 -1.16 -1.45 -1.91
N THR A 323 0.16 -1.66 -1.91
CA THR A 323 1.06 -1.15 -0.86
C THR A 323 1.13 0.38 -0.83
N ASP A 324 0.87 1.05 -1.94
CA ASP A 324 0.75 2.50 -2.09
C ASP A 324 -0.35 3.10 -1.19
N ILE A 325 -1.47 2.39 -0.99
CA ILE A 325 -2.52 2.80 -0.03
C ILE A 325 -1.94 2.83 1.39
N ALA A 326 -1.25 1.77 1.81
CA ALA A 326 -0.65 1.72 3.13
C ALA A 326 0.41 2.82 3.33
N GLN A 327 1.26 3.03 2.34
CA GLN A 327 2.26 4.11 2.35
C GLN A 327 1.62 5.48 2.48
N SER A 328 0.55 5.73 1.72
CA SER A 328 -0.20 6.98 1.75
C SER A 328 -0.79 7.26 3.15
N PHE A 329 -1.35 6.25 3.82
CA PHE A 329 -1.82 6.38 5.20
C PHE A 329 -0.69 6.59 6.20
N MET A 330 0.44 5.88 6.05
CA MET A 330 1.60 6.04 6.94
C MET A 330 2.22 7.44 6.85
N ALA A 331 2.04 8.14 5.74
CA ALA A 331 2.51 9.53 5.58
C ALA A 331 1.73 10.54 6.42
N ILE A 332 0.55 10.20 6.94
CA ILE A 332 -0.27 11.11 7.75
C ILE A 332 0.31 11.24 9.16
N ARG A 333 0.71 12.44 9.53
CA ARG A 333 1.30 12.79 10.82
C ARG A 333 0.49 13.85 11.57
N ARG A 334 0.57 13.80 12.87
CA ARG A 334 0.00 14.84 13.73
C ARG A 334 0.90 16.07 13.68
N ALA A 335 0.30 17.21 13.39
CA ALA A 335 0.97 18.51 13.37
C ALA A 335 0.23 19.51 14.27
N THR A 336 0.83 20.67 14.48
CA THR A 336 0.17 21.80 15.15
C THR A 336 0.03 22.93 14.16
N THR A 337 -1.09 23.64 14.21
CA THR A 337 -1.27 24.84 13.35
C THR A 337 -0.17 25.88 13.61
N ALA A 338 0.13 26.71 12.60
CA ALA A 338 1.16 27.76 12.71
C ALA A 338 0.98 28.70 13.90
N SER A 339 -0.25 28.84 14.41
CA SER A 339 -0.56 29.58 15.65
C SER A 339 -0.23 28.78 16.94
N GLY A 340 0.22 27.53 16.83
CA GLY A 340 0.61 26.65 17.96
C GLY A 340 -0.53 26.14 18.84
N ASN A 341 -1.79 26.51 18.58
CA ASN A 341 -2.89 26.33 19.52
C ASN A 341 -3.87 25.19 19.18
N ARG A 342 -3.77 24.55 18.00
CA ARG A 342 -4.70 23.48 17.61
C ARG A 342 -3.98 22.32 16.93
N PRO A 343 -4.30 21.09 17.31
CA PRO A 343 -3.82 19.91 16.57
C PRO A 343 -4.44 19.89 15.17
N THR A 344 -3.65 19.51 14.19
CA THR A 344 -4.07 19.23 12.82
C THR A 344 -3.35 18.01 12.31
N TYR A 345 -3.63 17.59 11.09
CA TYR A 345 -2.95 16.49 10.44
C TYR A 345 -2.39 16.94 9.10
N GLU A 346 -1.19 16.51 8.79
CA GLU A 346 -0.50 16.82 7.56
C GLU A 346 0.18 15.57 7.02
N ALA A 347 0.41 15.52 5.71
CA ALA A 347 1.35 14.58 5.14
C ALA A 347 2.76 14.98 5.54
N SER A 348 3.65 14.02 5.79
CA SER A 348 5.06 14.32 6.00
C SER A 348 5.59 15.00 4.73
N ARG A 349 6.04 16.24 4.86
CA ARG A 349 6.68 16.97 3.78
C ARG A 349 8.17 16.63 3.80
N SER A 350 8.65 15.78 2.94
CA SER A 350 9.93 16.00 2.28
C SER A 350 9.70 17.07 1.21
N GLU A 351 10.64 17.97 0.97
CA GLU A 351 10.42 19.25 0.27
C GLU A 351 9.78 19.20 -1.13
N GLU A 352 9.41 18.04 -1.68
CA GLU A 352 9.00 17.91 -3.07
C GLU A 352 7.70 17.16 -3.39
N ALA A 353 7.03 16.43 -2.49
CA ALA A 353 5.71 15.86 -2.80
C ALA A 353 4.88 15.39 -1.60
N SER A 354 3.58 15.60 -1.64
CA SER A 354 2.57 15.10 -0.70
C SER A 354 2.13 13.70 -1.12
N HIS A 355 2.53 12.65 -0.39
CA HIS A 355 2.23 11.26 -0.74
C HIS A 355 1.00 10.69 -0.03
N ALA A 356 0.14 11.56 0.49
CA ALA A 356 -1.06 11.15 1.19
C ALA A 356 -2.32 11.21 0.32
N ASP A 357 -2.19 11.39 -1.01
CA ASP A 357 -3.33 11.62 -1.90
C ASP A 357 -4.35 10.49 -1.86
N LEU A 358 -3.89 9.22 -1.87
CA LEU A 358 -4.77 8.06 -1.75
C LEU A 358 -5.40 7.95 -0.35
N ALA A 359 -4.70 8.35 0.70
CA ALA A 359 -5.26 8.39 2.05
C ALA A 359 -6.33 9.46 2.17
N TRP A 360 -6.07 10.68 1.70
CA TRP A 360 -7.08 11.75 1.70
C TRP A 360 -8.28 11.39 0.84
N ALA A 361 -8.06 10.88 -0.37
CA ALA A 361 -9.13 10.38 -1.22
C ALA A 361 -9.96 9.29 -0.51
N THR A 362 -9.30 8.32 0.14
CA THR A 362 -10.00 7.29 0.92
C THR A 362 -10.82 7.91 2.04
N MET A 363 -10.27 8.86 2.79
CA MET A 363 -10.98 9.55 3.86
C MET A 363 -12.22 10.29 3.36
N HIS A 364 -12.16 10.91 2.18
CA HIS A 364 -13.32 11.56 1.56
C HIS A 364 -14.45 10.56 1.28
N ALA A 365 -14.13 9.35 0.78
CA ALA A 365 -15.12 8.31 0.57
C ALA A 365 -15.70 7.78 1.89
N LEU A 366 -14.84 7.43 2.86
CA LEU A 366 -15.25 6.89 4.15
C LEU A 366 -16.14 7.84 4.96
N PHE A 367 -16.01 9.15 4.74
CA PHE A 367 -16.76 10.16 5.44
C PHE A 367 -18.26 10.18 5.08
N ASN A 368 -18.67 9.45 4.04
CA ASN A 368 -20.09 9.27 3.71
C ASN A 368 -20.83 8.32 4.65
N GLU A 369 -20.12 7.50 5.45
CA GLU A 369 -20.79 6.68 6.47
C GLU A 369 -21.39 7.58 7.55
N PRO A 370 -22.71 7.49 7.83
CA PRO A 370 -23.34 8.25 8.89
C PRO A 370 -22.66 8.00 10.24
N LEU A 371 -22.55 9.02 11.07
CA LEU A 371 -22.20 8.85 12.46
C LEU A 371 -23.28 7.98 13.15
N GLN A 372 -22.88 7.09 14.06
CA GLN A 372 -23.82 6.20 14.74
C GLN A 372 -24.96 7.01 15.39
N GLY A 373 -26.19 6.76 14.94
CA GLY A 373 -27.41 7.41 15.43
C GLY A 373 -28.13 8.34 14.44
N GLU A 374 -27.52 8.66 13.28
CA GLU A 374 -28.18 9.43 12.22
C GLU A 374 -28.70 8.47 11.13
N SER A 375 -30.00 8.53 10.84
CA SER A 375 -30.59 7.79 9.73
C SER A 375 -30.11 8.41 8.40
N ALA A 376 -29.77 7.58 7.42
CA ALA A 376 -29.22 7.96 6.11
C ALA A 376 -30.15 8.79 5.21
N ASN A 377 -31.20 9.41 5.75
CA ASN A 377 -32.28 10.08 4.98
C ASN A 377 -32.50 11.54 5.42
N THR A 378 -31.45 12.28 5.72
CA THR A 378 -31.63 13.75 5.86
C THR A 378 -30.51 14.45 5.09
N SER A 379 -30.90 15.13 4.03
CA SER A 379 -30.15 16.23 3.43
C SER A 379 -30.03 17.35 4.46
N ASN A 380 -29.14 17.19 5.43
CA ASN A 380 -28.83 18.20 6.41
C ASN A 380 -27.49 18.82 6.10
N ILE A 381 -27.54 20.05 5.63
CA ILE A 381 -26.48 21.03 5.71
C ILE A 381 -26.14 21.15 7.20
N VAL A 382 -25.03 20.58 7.64
CA VAL A 382 -24.47 20.88 8.95
C VAL A 382 -23.66 22.16 8.79
N GLU A 383 -24.29 23.28 9.05
CA GLU A 383 -23.56 24.51 9.36
C GLU A 383 -22.90 24.32 10.73
N ILE A 384 -21.59 24.13 10.73
CA ILE A 384 -20.77 24.12 11.95
C ILE A 384 -20.30 25.57 12.16
N PHE A 385 -20.91 26.25 13.12
CA PHE A 385 -20.47 27.56 13.61
C PHE A 385 -19.15 27.47 14.38
#